data_37aa7952f25de339bd702cce9a1ff72d
#
_entry.id   37aa7952f25de339bd702cce9a1ff72d
#
_cell.length_a   1.000
_cell.length_b   1.000
_cell.length_c   1.000
_cell.angle_alpha   90.00
_cell.angle_beta   90.00
_cell.angle_gamma   90.00
#
_symmetry.space_group_name_H-M   'P 1'
#
loop_
_entity.id
_entity.type
_entity.pdbx_description
1 polymer ?
#
loop_
_entity_poly.entity_id
_entity_poly.type
_entity_poly.pdbx_seq_one_letter_code
_entity_poly.pdbx_strand_id
1 'polypeptide(L)'
;MVSQDEVRVFHTVDDVRESIDQLSDDSFFTYGWFKTLESFGMLPDPLYLTASYEGSTIAIAPCFIDKINDFFSWGPNIIPFLHRLLNVSQRLGLYKNNVLLCYSPACCRTKILFDKNYNDTSVLSLLSKKIDNICKEQKVLFSSFLFVSEFDELLMKNLEHLNYMKFPNIVTFYLDLSWSNFDDYLNSLKPGMRKKIRREIKKCSDNGVTIKEEHITENIADKLSELEAIVSSKYDPTSNNKLPSSFFLTLQKYAKDKIRLFVARKNDEVIGFSLLLQHKELLDVYMYGSDYTAQTNTFFTYFNLAYYKPIQLAIDEKIKKIYFRYLNEKVRLDRGCRPEQTYSFIKCHNVLLQPSMNTLLKNSLYSKLRSRFLPDYFKK
;
A
#
# COMPACT_ATOMS: atom_id res chain seq x y z
N MET A 1 -14.19 7.78 28.32
CA MET A 1 -13.66 6.46 27.95
C MET A 1 -14.62 5.82 26.98
N VAL A 2 -14.14 5.41 25.80
CA VAL A 2 -14.95 4.70 24.79
C VAL A 2 -15.30 3.32 25.33
N SER A 3 -16.57 2.91 25.29
CA SER A 3 -17.03 1.59 25.74
C SER A 3 -17.00 0.56 24.60
N GLN A 4 -17.07 -0.73 24.94
CA GLN A 4 -17.13 -1.81 23.90
C GLN A 4 -18.40 -1.70 23.04
N ASP A 5 -19.47 -1.14 23.55
CA ASP A 5 -20.75 -0.99 22.84
C ASP A 5 -20.72 0.13 21.77
N GLU A 6 -19.65 0.95 21.76
CA GLU A 6 -19.43 2.00 20.76
C GLU A 6 -18.61 1.53 19.56
N VAL A 7 -18.17 0.25 19.53
CA VAL A 7 -17.49 -0.34 18.36
C VAL A 7 -18.48 -1.04 17.45
N ARG A 8 -18.71 -0.46 16.26
CA ARG A 8 -19.59 -1.01 15.20
C ARG A 8 -18.79 -1.60 14.07
N VAL A 9 -19.42 -2.49 13.31
CA VAL A 9 -18.83 -3.11 12.11
C VAL A 9 -19.76 -2.83 10.93
N PHE A 10 -19.20 -2.31 9.87
CA PHE A 10 -19.88 -2.05 8.61
C PHE A 10 -19.24 -2.92 7.51
N HIS A 11 -20.03 -3.30 6.50
CA HIS A 11 -19.61 -4.20 5.44
C HIS A 11 -19.46 -3.53 4.07
N THR A 12 -19.63 -2.23 4.01
CA THR A 12 -19.38 -1.41 2.82
C THR A 12 -18.78 -0.08 3.23
N VAL A 13 -17.91 0.45 2.38
CA VAL A 13 -17.34 1.78 2.61
C VAL A 13 -18.38 2.89 2.54
N ASP A 14 -19.52 2.64 1.90
CA ASP A 14 -20.63 3.61 1.81
C ASP A 14 -21.14 4.01 3.20
N ASP A 15 -21.17 3.08 4.16
CA ASP A 15 -21.65 3.32 5.53
C ASP A 15 -20.70 4.21 6.37
N VAL A 16 -19.45 4.34 5.95
CA VAL A 16 -18.42 5.13 6.66
C VAL A 16 -17.85 6.27 5.78
N ARG A 17 -18.53 6.59 4.68
CA ARG A 17 -18.06 7.48 3.63
C ARG A 17 -17.49 8.81 4.15
N GLU A 18 -18.26 9.53 4.95
CA GLU A 18 -17.84 10.85 5.43
C GLU A 18 -16.73 10.75 6.46
N SER A 19 -16.84 9.82 7.39
CA SER A 19 -15.87 9.63 8.47
C SER A 19 -14.52 9.17 7.94
N ILE A 20 -14.47 8.28 6.93
CA ILE A 20 -13.22 7.74 6.42
C ILE A 20 -12.38 8.83 5.73
N ASP A 21 -12.98 9.71 4.93
CA ASP A 21 -12.26 10.80 4.25
C ASP A 21 -11.85 11.91 5.23
N GLN A 22 -12.65 12.15 6.27
CA GLN A 22 -12.34 13.11 7.32
C GLN A 22 -11.14 12.68 8.16
N LEU A 23 -11.12 11.42 8.61
CA LEU A 23 -10.08 10.86 9.47
C LEU A 23 -8.80 10.53 8.72
N SER A 24 -8.88 10.24 7.42
CA SER A 24 -7.72 9.86 6.63
C SER A 24 -6.77 11.03 6.35
N ASP A 25 -5.48 10.72 6.36
CA ASP A 25 -4.38 11.55 5.82
C ASP A 25 -3.65 10.85 4.65
N ASP A 26 -4.17 9.72 4.18
CA ASP A 26 -3.52 8.84 3.20
C ASP A 26 -4.48 8.52 2.05
N SER A 27 -4.03 8.67 0.81
CA SER A 27 -4.82 8.46 -0.40
C SER A 27 -5.39 7.05 -0.54
N PHE A 28 -4.69 6.04 -0.03
CA PHE A 28 -5.13 4.64 -0.04
C PHE A 28 -6.08 4.28 1.12
N PHE A 29 -6.43 5.24 1.96
CA PHE A 29 -7.39 5.08 3.05
C PHE A 29 -8.55 6.06 2.93
N THR A 30 -9.03 6.27 1.69
CA THR A 30 -10.14 7.17 1.37
C THR A 30 -11.33 6.39 0.85
N TYR A 31 -12.52 7.01 0.92
CA TYR A 31 -13.75 6.46 0.34
C TYR A 31 -13.56 6.07 -1.12
N GLY A 32 -13.02 6.98 -1.94
CA GLY A 32 -12.87 6.74 -3.38
C GLY A 32 -11.98 5.54 -3.71
N TRP A 33 -10.93 5.32 -2.93
CA TRP A 33 -10.05 4.16 -3.07
C TRP A 33 -10.79 2.86 -2.70
N PHE A 34 -11.33 2.77 -1.49
CA PHE A 34 -12.01 1.54 -1.05
C PHE A 34 -13.25 1.24 -1.91
N LYS A 35 -14.01 2.25 -2.33
CA LYS A 35 -15.15 2.06 -3.24
C LYS A 35 -14.72 1.49 -4.58
N THR A 36 -13.56 1.91 -5.09
CA THR A 36 -12.99 1.32 -6.31
C THR A 36 -12.67 -0.15 -6.08
N LEU A 37 -11.97 -0.50 -4.99
CA LEU A 37 -11.61 -1.88 -4.70
C LEU A 37 -12.84 -2.80 -4.49
N GLU A 38 -13.85 -2.34 -3.76
CA GLU A 38 -15.12 -3.06 -3.57
C GLU A 38 -15.82 -3.32 -4.90
N SER A 39 -15.86 -2.31 -5.80
CA SER A 39 -16.51 -2.42 -7.10
C SER A 39 -15.89 -3.49 -8.01
N PHE A 40 -14.64 -3.89 -7.74
CA PHE A 40 -13.92 -4.93 -8.48
C PHE A 40 -13.72 -6.23 -7.70
N GLY A 41 -14.35 -6.35 -6.53
CA GLY A 41 -14.19 -7.54 -5.67
C GLY A 41 -12.76 -7.74 -5.16
N MET A 42 -11.95 -6.68 -5.13
CA MET A 42 -10.58 -6.70 -4.62
C MET A 42 -10.50 -6.62 -3.09
N LEU A 43 -11.64 -6.42 -2.44
CA LEU A 43 -11.83 -6.51 -0.99
C LEU A 43 -12.92 -7.55 -0.73
N PRO A 44 -12.56 -8.83 -0.64
CA PRO A 44 -13.54 -9.85 -0.29
C PRO A 44 -13.97 -9.67 1.17
N ASP A 45 -15.28 -9.74 1.42
CA ASP A 45 -15.90 -9.59 2.75
C ASP A 45 -15.31 -8.40 3.56
N PRO A 46 -15.50 -7.14 3.09
CA PRO A 46 -14.92 -5.97 3.74
C PRO A 46 -15.55 -5.70 5.10
N LEU A 47 -14.72 -5.20 6.01
CA LEU A 47 -15.10 -4.90 7.39
C LEU A 47 -14.50 -3.52 7.77
N TYR A 48 -15.35 -2.55 8.03
CA TYR A 48 -14.94 -1.24 8.56
C TYR A 48 -15.34 -1.17 10.04
N LEU A 49 -14.37 -1.39 10.92
CA LEU A 49 -14.60 -1.31 12.36
C LEU A 49 -14.47 0.15 12.77
N THR A 50 -15.55 0.71 13.32
CA THR A 50 -15.55 2.09 13.79
C THR A 50 -15.63 2.13 15.32
N ALA A 51 -14.88 3.04 15.92
CA ALA A 51 -15.09 3.43 17.31
C ALA A 51 -15.71 4.82 17.33
N SER A 52 -16.73 5.00 18.18
CA SER A 52 -17.44 6.27 18.31
C SER A 52 -17.37 6.81 19.75
N TYR A 53 -17.38 8.13 19.89
CA TYR A 53 -17.48 8.82 21.15
C TYR A 53 -18.46 9.99 21.00
N GLU A 54 -19.43 10.08 21.91
CA GLU A 54 -20.51 11.11 21.86
C GLU A 54 -21.20 11.21 20.48
N GLY A 55 -21.44 10.05 19.85
CA GLY A 55 -22.10 9.96 18.53
C GLY A 55 -21.21 10.26 17.33
N SER A 56 -19.97 10.67 17.52
CA SER A 56 -19.00 10.96 16.46
C SER A 56 -18.03 9.79 16.28
N THR A 57 -17.74 9.41 15.01
CA THR A 57 -16.71 8.40 14.71
C THR A 57 -15.33 8.99 14.96
N ILE A 58 -14.58 8.40 15.89
CA ILE A 58 -13.24 8.85 16.28
C ILE A 58 -12.12 7.96 15.77
N ALA A 59 -12.44 6.73 15.35
CA ALA A 59 -11.46 5.84 14.70
C ALA A 59 -12.12 4.87 13.72
N ILE A 60 -11.37 4.47 12.69
CA ILE A 60 -11.77 3.44 11.71
C ILE A 60 -10.59 2.50 11.47
N ALA A 61 -10.83 1.18 11.59
CA ALA A 61 -9.91 0.13 11.19
C ALA A 61 -10.47 -0.57 9.94
N PRO A 62 -9.97 -0.27 8.74
CA PRO A 62 -10.34 -1.01 7.52
C PRO A 62 -9.72 -2.40 7.55
N CYS A 63 -10.56 -3.42 7.41
CA CYS A 63 -10.18 -4.82 7.39
C CYS A 63 -10.97 -5.55 6.31
N PHE A 64 -10.61 -6.79 6.01
CA PHE A 64 -11.37 -7.69 5.16
C PHE A 64 -11.01 -9.14 5.46
N ILE A 65 -11.91 -10.08 5.13
CA ILE A 65 -11.66 -11.50 5.30
C ILE A 65 -11.40 -12.12 3.93
N ASP A 66 -10.21 -12.69 3.75
CA ASP A 66 -9.78 -13.31 2.50
C ASP A 66 -9.39 -14.78 2.70
N LYS A 67 -9.23 -15.48 1.58
CA LYS A 67 -8.71 -16.85 1.59
C LYS A 67 -7.22 -16.83 1.95
N ILE A 68 -6.83 -17.76 2.79
CA ILE A 68 -5.47 -17.82 3.32
C ILE A 68 -4.40 -18.05 2.24
N ASN A 69 -4.77 -18.70 1.12
CA ASN A 69 -3.84 -18.93 0.01
C ASN A 69 -3.38 -17.63 -0.65
N ASP A 70 -4.27 -16.63 -0.75
CA ASP A 70 -3.97 -15.34 -1.35
C ASP A 70 -3.13 -14.47 -0.40
N PHE A 71 -3.35 -14.60 0.91
CA PHE A 71 -2.53 -13.97 1.94
C PHE A 71 -1.03 -14.30 1.84
N PHE A 72 -0.70 -15.54 1.53
CA PHE A 72 0.70 -15.98 1.49
C PHE A 72 1.48 -15.49 0.27
N SER A 73 0.82 -14.97 -0.75
CA SER A 73 1.50 -14.31 -1.87
C SER A 73 2.18 -13.00 -1.45
N TRP A 74 1.69 -12.35 -0.40
CA TRP A 74 2.16 -11.04 0.10
C TRP A 74 2.78 -11.08 1.51
N GLY A 75 2.55 -12.16 2.25
CA GLY A 75 3.06 -12.35 3.60
C GLY A 75 4.41 -13.08 3.66
N PRO A 76 4.98 -13.22 4.86
CA PRO A 76 6.19 -14.02 5.05
C PRO A 76 5.94 -15.46 4.60
N ASN A 77 6.91 -16.08 3.92
CA ASN A 77 6.89 -17.47 3.40
C ASN A 77 6.81 -18.54 4.54
N ILE A 78 5.75 -18.48 5.32
CA ILE A 78 5.42 -19.44 6.41
C ILE A 78 4.70 -20.69 5.84
N ILE A 79 4.52 -20.72 4.55
CA ILE A 79 3.57 -21.47 3.75
C ILE A 79 3.52 -23.00 4.02
N PRO A 80 4.61 -23.76 4.03
CA PRO A 80 4.43 -25.22 4.06
C PRO A 80 3.88 -25.75 5.38
N PHE A 81 4.23 -25.12 6.49
CA PHE A 81 3.79 -25.57 7.82
C PHE A 81 2.36 -25.09 8.14
N LEU A 82 2.05 -23.83 7.86
CA LEU A 82 0.70 -23.29 8.04
C LEU A 82 -0.31 -23.98 7.13
N HIS A 83 0.04 -24.31 5.90
CA HIS A 83 -0.80 -25.09 5.01
C HIS A 83 -1.15 -26.46 5.59
N ARG A 84 -0.19 -27.14 6.22
CA ARG A 84 -0.45 -28.44 6.89
C ARG A 84 -1.39 -28.28 8.09
N LEU A 85 -1.15 -27.30 8.95
CA LEU A 85 -2.02 -27.01 10.11
C LEU A 85 -3.44 -26.64 9.69
N LEU A 86 -3.56 -25.79 8.67
CA LEU A 86 -4.85 -25.38 8.15
C LEU A 86 -5.61 -26.54 7.51
N ASN A 87 -4.95 -27.37 6.71
CA ASN A 87 -5.58 -28.55 6.12
C ASN A 87 -6.09 -29.53 7.18
N VAL A 88 -5.36 -29.71 8.29
CA VAL A 88 -5.81 -30.53 9.41
C VAL A 88 -6.98 -29.87 10.14
N SER A 89 -6.90 -28.59 10.46
CA SER A 89 -7.97 -27.88 11.17
C SER A 89 -9.25 -27.76 10.33
N GLN A 90 -9.12 -27.61 9.02
CA GLN A 90 -10.24 -27.57 8.09
C GLN A 90 -10.93 -28.96 7.98
N ARG A 91 -10.15 -30.04 7.87
CA ARG A 91 -10.69 -31.41 7.87
C ARG A 91 -11.45 -31.75 9.15
N LEU A 92 -11.04 -31.16 10.28
CA LEU A 92 -11.71 -31.32 11.57
C LEU A 92 -12.88 -30.33 11.76
N GLY A 93 -13.17 -29.45 10.79
CA GLY A 93 -14.26 -28.47 10.89
C GLY A 93 -14.05 -27.38 11.94
N LEU A 94 -12.82 -27.23 12.46
CA LEU A 94 -12.50 -26.32 13.57
C LEU A 94 -12.40 -24.87 13.10
N TYR A 95 -11.80 -24.63 11.92
CA TYR A 95 -11.58 -23.31 11.35
C TYR A 95 -11.84 -23.29 9.85
N LYS A 96 -12.24 -22.12 9.32
CA LYS A 96 -12.32 -21.86 7.88
C LYS A 96 -10.93 -21.58 7.34
N ASN A 97 -10.72 -21.78 6.03
CA ASN A 97 -9.47 -21.46 5.34
C ASN A 97 -9.40 -19.96 4.99
N ASN A 98 -9.67 -19.11 5.99
CA ASN A 98 -9.73 -17.65 5.84
C ASN A 98 -8.77 -16.98 6.84
N VAL A 99 -8.40 -15.76 6.51
CA VAL A 99 -7.60 -14.85 7.33
C VAL A 99 -8.28 -13.48 7.36
N LEU A 100 -8.31 -12.84 8.53
CA LEU A 100 -8.73 -11.45 8.65
C LEU A 100 -7.50 -10.55 8.46
N LEU A 101 -7.58 -9.65 7.52
CA LEU A 101 -6.48 -8.78 7.08
C LEU A 101 -6.79 -7.32 7.37
N CYS A 102 -5.87 -6.62 7.99
CA CYS A 102 -5.93 -5.20 8.27
C CYS A 102 -4.80 -4.51 7.48
N TYR A 103 -5.11 -4.02 6.29
CA TYR A 103 -4.25 -3.18 5.47
C TYR A 103 -5.05 -2.65 4.27
N SER A 104 -4.51 -1.66 3.56
CA SER A 104 -5.09 -1.25 2.28
C SER A 104 -4.33 -1.96 1.14
N PRO A 105 -5.02 -2.70 0.27
CA PRO A 105 -4.39 -3.32 -0.88
C PRO A 105 -3.65 -2.33 -1.76
N ALA A 106 -2.56 -2.79 -2.37
CA ALA A 106 -1.70 -2.06 -3.30
C ALA A 106 -0.86 -0.91 -2.71
N CYS A 107 -1.06 -0.44 -1.48
CA CYS A 107 -0.26 0.66 -0.92
C CYS A 107 0.95 0.22 -0.09
N CYS A 108 1.00 -1.06 0.34
CA CYS A 108 2.04 -1.57 1.24
C CYS A 108 2.11 -0.79 2.57
N ARG A 109 0.96 -0.36 3.08
CA ARG A 109 0.80 0.30 4.39
C ARG A 109 -0.45 -0.19 5.09
N THR A 110 -0.39 -0.18 6.42
CA THR A 110 -1.53 -0.34 7.31
C THR A 110 -1.70 0.93 8.11
N LYS A 111 -2.91 1.39 8.22
CA LYS A 111 -3.31 2.46 9.14
C LYS A 111 -4.60 2.11 9.83
N ILE A 112 -4.69 2.48 11.11
CA ILE A 112 -5.94 2.73 11.77
C ILE A 112 -6.13 4.24 11.74
N LEU A 113 -7.27 4.69 11.21
CA LEU A 113 -7.58 6.10 11.06
C LEU A 113 -8.09 6.62 12.40
N PHE A 114 -7.60 7.78 12.84
CA PHE A 114 -7.98 8.41 14.10
C PHE A 114 -8.32 9.87 13.91
N ASP A 115 -9.29 10.34 14.66
CA ASP A 115 -9.34 11.75 15.02
C ASP A 115 -8.12 12.08 15.88
N LYS A 116 -7.43 13.17 15.53
CA LYS A 116 -6.16 13.58 16.17
C LYS A 116 -6.23 13.73 17.69
N ASN A 117 -7.44 14.01 18.22
CA ASN A 117 -7.68 14.19 19.65
C ASN A 117 -7.84 12.86 20.40
N TYR A 118 -8.04 11.73 19.71
CA TYR A 118 -8.41 10.43 20.29
C TYR A 118 -7.45 9.29 19.91
N ASN A 119 -6.28 9.60 19.37
CA ASN A 119 -5.30 8.60 19.02
C ASN A 119 -4.61 8.05 20.27
N ASP A 120 -5.24 7.09 20.92
CA ASP A 120 -4.74 6.46 22.14
C ASP A 120 -4.81 4.92 22.13
N THR A 121 -4.13 4.30 23.09
CA THR A 121 -4.05 2.84 23.22
C THR A 121 -5.37 2.20 23.60
N SER A 122 -6.29 2.94 24.23
CA SER A 122 -7.58 2.39 24.66
C SER A 122 -8.48 2.10 23.47
N VAL A 123 -8.54 3.02 22.51
CA VAL A 123 -9.31 2.86 21.25
C VAL A 123 -8.71 1.76 20.39
N LEU A 124 -7.38 1.70 20.26
CA LEU A 124 -6.70 0.62 19.57
C LEU A 124 -7.01 -0.75 20.18
N SER A 125 -6.98 -0.84 21.51
CA SER A 125 -7.30 -2.07 22.23
C SER A 125 -8.75 -2.52 22.01
N LEU A 126 -9.70 -1.59 21.96
CA LEU A 126 -11.11 -1.89 21.69
C LEU A 126 -11.31 -2.43 20.28
N LEU A 127 -10.74 -1.77 19.25
CA LEU A 127 -10.81 -2.21 17.86
C LEU A 127 -10.16 -3.59 17.70
N SER A 128 -8.99 -3.80 18.28
CA SER A 128 -8.27 -5.09 18.21
C SER A 128 -9.04 -6.23 18.93
N LYS A 129 -9.66 -5.96 20.07
CA LYS A 129 -10.54 -6.93 20.73
C LYS A 129 -11.77 -7.28 19.89
N LYS A 130 -12.33 -6.30 19.17
CA LYS A 130 -13.44 -6.56 18.23
C LYS A 130 -12.99 -7.47 17.09
N ILE A 131 -11.79 -7.27 16.54
CA ILE A 131 -11.17 -8.16 15.56
C ILE A 131 -11.04 -9.58 16.11
N ASP A 132 -10.54 -9.73 17.35
CA ASP A 132 -10.43 -11.04 18.01
C ASP A 132 -11.78 -11.74 18.15
N ASN A 133 -12.84 -11.01 18.48
CA ASN A 133 -14.20 -11.54 18.60
C ASN A 133 -14.75 -11.99 17.24
N ILE A 134 -14.60 -11.17 16.19
CA ILE A 134 -14.98 -11.52 14.82
C ILE A 134 -14.29 -12.82 14.38
N CYS A 135 -12.98 -12.93 14.62
CA CYS A 135 -12.23 -14.14 14.28
C CYS A 135 -12.76 -15.39 15.00
N LYS A 136 -13.15 -15.28 16.27
CA LYS A 136 -13.76 -16.38 17.03
C LYS A 136 -15.14 -16.76 16.49
N GLU A 137 -16.02 -15.78 16.29
CA GLU A 137 -17.40 -15.95 15.83
C GLU A 137 -17.43 -16.57 14.43
N GLN A 138 -16.58 -16.09 13.53
CA GLN A 138 -16.51 -16.54 12.13
C GLN A 138 -15.59 -17.74 11.92
N LYS A 139 -14.95 -18.26 12.97
CA LYS A 139 -13.97 -19.37 12.91
C LYS A 139 -12.80 -19.05 11.99
N VAL A 140 -12.29 -17.83 12.02
CA VAL A 140 -11.08 -17.40 11.31
C VAL A 140 -9.86 -17.70 12.18
N LEU A 141 -8.90 -18.47 11.65
CA LEU A 141 -7.76 -18.95 12.43
C LEU A 141 -6.71 -17.87 12.68
N PHE A 142 -6.52 -16.96 11.74
CA PHE A 142 -5.51 -15.92 11.82
C PHE A 142 -6.08 -14.53 11.57
N SER A 143 -5.57 -13.54 12.32
CA SER A 143 -5.68 -12.14 11.94
C SER A 143 -4.28 -11.55 11.71
N SER A 144 -4.17 -10.60 10.79
CA SER A 144 -2.90 -9.98 10.47
C SER A 144 -3.04 -8.50 10.12
N PHE A 145 -2.09 -7.70 10.65
CA PHE A 145 -1.84 -6.34 10.22
C PHE A 145 -0.59 -6.37 9.34
N LEU A 146 -0.75 -6.13 8.03
CA LEU A 146 0.35 -6.17 7.06
C LEU A 146 0.92 -4.78 6.84
N PHE A 147 2.24 -4.68 6.67
CA PHE A 147 2.93 -3.43 6.33
C PHE A 147 2.73 -2.30 7.36
N VAL A 148 2.75 -2.62 8.65
CA VAL A 148 2.77 -1.61 9.71
C VAL A 148 4.10 -0.88 9.66
N SER A 149 4.07 0.44 9.57
CA SER A 149 5.25 1.31 9.50
C SER A 149 6.07 1.25 10.79
N GLU A 150 7.41 1.29 10.67
CA GLU A 150 8.30 1.44 11.83
C GLU A 150 8.05 2.75 12.61
N PHE A 151 7.45 3.75 11.97
CA PHE A 151 7.10 5.02 12.60
C PHE A 151 5.77 4.97 13.38
N ASP A 152 4.95 3.94 13.20
CA ASP A 152 3.71 3.76 13.96
C ASP A 152 3.98 2.96 15.24
N GLU A 153 4.76 3.55 16.14
CA GLU A 153 5.13 2.92 17.41
C GLU A 153 3.91 2.58 18.28
N LEU A 154 2.87 3.41 18.23
CA LEU A 154 1.67 3.21 19.03
C LEU A 154 0.95 1.92 18.62
N LEU A 155 0.69 1.75 17.33
CA LEU A 155 0.07 0.53 16.79
C LEU A 155 0.96 -0.69 17.05
N MET A 156 2.27 -0.59 16.80
CA MET A 156 3.21 -1.71 17.02
C MET A 156 3.20 -2.18 18.48
N LYS A 157 3.33 -1.27 19.44
CA LYS A 157 3.34 -1.59 20.89
C LYS A 157 2.00 -2.20 21.31
N ASN A 158 0.88 -1.67 20.79
CA ASN A 158 -0.45 -2.22 21.10
C ASN A 158 -0.59 -3.66 20.57
N LEU A 159 -0.19 -3.93 19.33
CA LEU A 159 -0.26 -5.26 18.73
C LEU A 159 0.64 -6.28 19.47
N GLU A 160 1.85 -5.87 19.86
CA GLU A 160 2.75 -6.70 20.68
C GLU A 160 2.11 -7.02 22.05
N HIS A 161 1.50 -6.03 22.71
CA HIS A 161 0.77 -6.22 23.98
C HIS A 161 -0.41 -7.20 23.83
N LEU A 162 -1.08 -7.20 22.70
CA LEU A 162 -2.19 -8.11 22.37
C LEU A 162 -1.71 -9.49 21.84
N ASN A 163 -0.44 -9.81 21.99
CA ASN A 163 0.18 -11.07 21.59
C ASN A 163 0.18 -11.33 20.07
N TYR A 164 0.20 -10.28 19.24
CA TYR A 164 0.53 -10.44 17.84
C TYR A 164 2.04 -10.65 17.69
N MET A 165 2.42 -11.60 16.84
CA MET A 165 3.82 -11.86 16.50
C MET A 165 4.29 -10.91 15.41
N LYS A 166 5.39 -10.22 15.65
CA LYS A 166 6.00 -9.25 14.74
C LYS A 166 7.00 -9.91 13.80
N PHE A 167 6.90 -9.61 12.50
CA PHE A 167 7.82 -10.05 11.46
C PHE A 167 8.24 -8.88 10.58
N PRO A 168 9.51 -8.77 10.18
CA PRO A 168 9.91 -7.81 9.18
C PRO A 168 9.22 -8.13 7.84
N ASN A 169 8.73 -7.10 7.18
CA ASN A 169 8.15 -7.17 5.85
C ASN A 169 9.01 -6.34 4.87
N ILE A 170 8.45 -5.83 3.81
CA ILE A 170 9.17 -5.05 2.80
C ILE A 170 9.68 -3.71 3.35
N VAL A 171 10.71 -3.19 2.68
CA VAL A 171 11.14 -1.80 2.86
C VAL A 171 10.49 -0.96 1.76
N THR A 172 9.76 0.07 2.16
CA THR A 172 9.22 1.09 1.28
C THR A 172 10.15 2.30 1.26
N PHE A 173 9.95 3.20 0.29
CA PHE A 173 10.80 4.37 0.15
C PHE A 173 9.95 5.62 0.03
N TYR A 174 10.37 6.67 0.71
CA TYR A 174 9.71 7.96 0.68
C TYR A 174 10.72 9.10 0.51
N LEU A 175 10.22 10.26 0.11
CA LEU A 175 10.96 11.51 0.00
C LEU A 175 10.22 12.58 0.79
N ASP A 176 10.86 13.12 1.84
CA ASP A 176 10.38 14.32 2.51
C ASP A 176 10.72 15.55 1.66
N LEU A 177 9.78 16.46 1.50
CA LEU A 177 9.88 17.63 0.65
C LEU A 177 9.97 18.89 1.49
N SER A 178 11.06 19.62 1.31
CA SER A 178 11.29 20.90 1.96
C SER A 178 11.91 21.95 1.03
N TRP A 179 12.03 21.60 -0.26
CA TRP A 179 12.65 22.47 -1.27
C TRP A 179 11.64 23.48 -1.83
N SER A 180 12.13 24.66 -2.14
CA SER A 180 11.32 25.73 -2.71
C SER A 180 11.04 25.54 -4.20
N ASN A 181 11.92 24.83 -4.90
CA ASN A 181 11.82 24.52 -6.33
C ASN A 181 12.62 23.26 -6.68
N PHE A 182 12.48 22.80 -7.93
CA PHE A 182 13.13 21.56 -8.38
C PHE A 182 14.67 21.69 -8.46
N ASP A 183 15.21 22.87 -8.70
CA ASP A 183 16.67 23.07 -8.71
C ASP A 183 17.25 22.97 -7.28
N ASP A 184 16.53 23.42 -6.26
CA ASP A 184 16.92 23.22 -4.86
C ASP A 184 16.98 21.72 -4.51
N TYR A 185 15.98 20.93 -4.95
CA TYR A 185 16.03 19.49 -4.83
C TYR A 185 17.25 18.91 -5.54
N LEU A 186 17.53 19.30 -6.79
CA LEU A 186 18.72 18.83 -7.50
C LEU A 186 20.01 19.20 -6.76
N ASN A 187 20.06 20.40 -6.18
CA ASN A 187 21.23 20.87 -5.43
C ASN A 187 21.48 20.09 -4.14
N SER A 188 20.47 19.49 -3.55
CA SER A 188 20.61 18.59 -2.39
C SER A 188 21.25 17.24 -2.73
N LEU A 189 21.29 16.86 -4.00
CA LEU A 189 21.84 15.59 -4.47
C LEU A 189 23.35 15.70 -4.76
N LYS A 190 24.03 14.54 -4.80
CA LYS A 190 25.44 14.43 -5.21
C LYS A 190 25.61 15.01 -6.62
N PRO A 191 26.73 15.71 -6.94
CA PRO A 191 26.95 16.37 -8.25
C PRO A 191 26.77 15.44 -9.44
N GLY A 192 27.25 14.21 -9.35
CA GLY A 192 27.09 13.21 -10.42
C GLY A 192 25.63 12.83 -10.70
N MET A 193 24.81 12.71 -9.65
CA MET A 193 23.38 12.41 -9.78
C MET A 193 22.61 13.60 -10.35
N ARG A 194 22.89 14.83 -9.89
CA ARG A 194 22.32 16.06 -10.44
C ARG A 194 22.57 16.18 -11.95
N LYS A 195 23.83 15.96 -12.39
CA LYS A 195 24.19 15.96 -13.82
C LYS A 195 23.46 14.86 -14.58
N LYS A 196 23.31 13.66 -13.97
CA LYS A 196 22.59 12.53 -14.56
C LYS A 196 21.11 12.86 -14.77
N ILE A 197 20.43 13.40 -13.74
CA ILE A 197 19.01 13.75 -13.81
C ILE A 197 18.76 14.81 -14.91
N ARG A 198 19.54 15.89 -14.94
CA ARG A 198 19.42 16.91 -16.00
C ARG A 198 19.60 16.32 -17.41
N ARG A 199 20.53 15.39 -17.57
CA ARG A 199 20.73 14.68 -18.84
C ARG A 199 19.53 13.79 -19.19
N GLU A 200 18.96 13.07 -18.22
CA GLU A 200 17.82 12.19 -18.44
C GLU A 200 16.55 12.99 -18.82
N ILE A 201 16.32 14.15 -18.18
CA ILE A 201 15.23 15.06 -18.53
C ILE A 201 15.43 15.62 -19.94
N LYS A 202 16.63 16.15 -20.23
CA LYS A 202 16.96 16.69 -21.55
C LYS A 202 16.80 15.66 -22.65
N LYS A 203 17.32 14.46 -22.44
CA LYS A 203 17.24 13.36 -23.44
C LYS A 203 15.81 12.94 -23.72
N CYS A 204 14.92 12.98 -22.72
CA CYS A 204 13.50 12.71 -22.92
C CYS A 204 12.87 13.73 -23.86
N SER A 205 13.10 15.00 -23.60
CA SER A 205 12.61 16.12 -24.42
C SER A 205 13.24 16.13 -25.84
N ASP A 206 14.55 15.96 -25.95
CA ASP A 206 15.27 15.97 -27.25
C ASP A 206 14.81 14.86 -28.19
N ASN A 207 14.23 13.76 -27.65
CA ASN A 207 13.65 12.67 -28.44
C ASN A 207 12.16 12.87 -28.75
N GLY A 208 11.63 14.07 -28.54
CA GLY A 208 10.25 14.44 -28.86
C GLY A 208 9.21 13.82 -27.93
N VAL A 209 9.62 13.37 -26.73
CA VAL A 209 8.67 12.90 -25.72
C VAL A 209 8.14 14.06 -24.91
N THR A 210 6.82 14.25 -24.93
CA THR A 210 6.12 15.22 -24.10
C THR A 210 5.45 14.50 -22.94
N ILE A 211 5.52 15.07 -21.72
CA ILE A 211 4.84 14.53 -20.53
C ILE A 211 3.92 15.60 -19.98
N LYS A 212 2.63 15.31 -19.98
CA LYS A 212 1.58 16.22 -19.48
C LYS A 212 0.71 15.52 -18.45
N GLU A 213 0.11 16.30 -17.60
CA GLU A 213 -0.98 15.82 -16.74
C GLU A 213 -2.28 15.79 -17.54
N GLU A 214 -3.01 14.69 -17.46
CA GLU A 214 -4.25 14.45 -18.20
C GLU A 214 -5.30 13.82 -17.28
N HIS A 215 -6.57 13.90 -17.68
CA HIS A 215 -7.66 13.18 -17.01
C HIS A 215 -7.84 11.80 -17.64
N ILE A 216 -8.35 10.85 -16.83
CA ILE A 216 -8.70 9.52 -17.33
C ILE A 216 -10.01 9.63 -18.12
N THR A 217 -9.93 9.50 -19.44
CA THR A 217 -11.05 9.33 -20.37
C THR A 217 -11.14 7.89 -20.82
N GLU A 218 -12.20 7.48 -21.51
CA GLU A 218 -12.35 6.11 -22.04
C GLU A 218 -11.15 5.69 -22.88
N ASN A 219 -10.77 6.50 -23.87
CA ASN A 219 -9.64 6.21 -24.76
C ASN A 219 -8.31 6.11 -24.00
N ILE A 220 -8.11 6.93 -22.98
CA ILE A 220 -6.91 6.86 -22.13
C ILE A 220 -6.96 5.61 -21.26
N ALA A 221 -8.10 5.27 -20.65
CA ALA A 221 -8.24 4.11 -19.78
C ALA A 221 -7.87 2.79 -20.49
N ASP A 222 -8.26 2.63 -21.75
CA ASP A 222 -7.90 1.46 -22.55
C ASP A 222 -6.36 1.39 -22.72
N LYS A 223 -5.74 2.51 -23.02
CA LYS A 223 -4.27 2.56 -23.17
C LYS A 223 -3.53 2.36 -21.86
N LEU A 224 -4.05 2.87 -20.74
CA LEU A 224 -3.50 2.60 -19.40
C LEU A 224 -3.52 1.09 -19.09
N SER A 225 -4.64 0.42 -19.39
CA SER A 225 -4.80 -1.03 -19.21
C SER A 225 -3.79 -1.85 -20.04
N GLU A 226 -3.55 -1.45 -21.28
CA GLU A 226 -2.53 -2.10 -22.13
C GLU A 226 -1.11 -1.92 -21.57
N LEU A 227 -0.74 -0.67 -21.27
CA LEU A 227 0.62 -0.34 -20.82
C LEU A 227 0.93 -0.90 -19.43
N GLU A 228 -0.06 -0.96 -18.54
CA GLU A 228 0.07 -1.61 -17.25
C GLU A 228 0.30 -3.12 -17.42
N ALA A 229 -0.48 -3.78 -18.27
CA ALA A 229 -0.34 -5.21 -18.54
C ALA A 229 1.05 -5.57 -19.11
N ILE A 230 1.64 -4.72 -19.96
CA ILE A 230 3.01 -4.91 -20.48
C ILE A 230 4.02 -4.89 -19.33
N VAL A 231 3.88 -3.95 -18.39
CA VAL A 231 4.78 -3.83 -17.24
C VAL A 231 4.57 -4.99 -16.27
N SER A 232 3.35 -5.31 -15.92
CA SER A 232 3.00 -6.40 -14.99
C SER A 232 3.49 -7.76 -15.50
N SER A 233 3.29 -8.07 -16.78
CA SER A 233 3.78 -9.32 -17.41
C SER A 233 5.29 -9.47 -17.37
N LYS A 234 6.03 -8.37 -17.37
CA LYS A 234 7.49 -8.39 -17.27
C LYS A 234 7.97 -8.84 -15.88
N TYR A 235 7.24 -8.48 -14.84
CA TYR A 235 7.61 -8.79 -13.45
C TYR A 235 6.97 -10.07 -12.92
N ASP A 236 5.79 -10.41 -13.42
CA ASP A 236 5.08 -11.66 -13.14
C ASP A 236 4.44 -12.25 -14.41
N PRO A 237 5.23 -13.03 -15.19
CA PRO A 237 4.75 -13.65 -16.42
C PRO A 237 3.60 -14.66 -16.20
N THR A 238 3.37 -15.10 -14.97
CA THR A 238 2.29 -16.03 -14.61
C THR A 238 0.99 -15.34 -14.23
N SER A 239 1.05 -14.05 -13.99
CA SER A 239 -0.12 -13.24 -13.65
C SER A 239 -0.95 -12.94 -14.90
N ASN A 240 -2.15 -13.52 -14.96
CA ASN A 240 -3.16 -13.15 -15.95
C ASN A 240 -4.00 -11.93 -15.52
N ASN A 241 -3.59 -11.23 -14.48
CA ASN A 241 -4.37 -10.15 -13.86
C ASN A 241 -4.11 -8.81 -14.56
N LYS A 242 -4.59 -8.69 -15.79
CA LYS A 242 -4.70 -7.38 -16.46
C LYS A 242 -5.78 -6.56 -15.76
N LEU A 243 -5.45 -5.36 -15.29
CA LEU A 243 -6.44 -4.41 -14.81
C LEU A 243 -7.27 -3.92 -16.00
N PRO A 244 -8.60 -4.11 -16.01
CA PRO A 244 -9.45 -3.66 -17.12
C PRO A 244 -9.51 -2.13 -17.17
N SER A 245 -9.80 -1.56 -18.34
CA SER A 245 -10.00 -0.11 -18.49
C SER A 245 -11.08 0.44 -17.56
N SER A 246 -12.11 -0.35 -17.28
CA SER A 246 -13.16 0.00 -16.32
C SER A 246 -12.62 0.25 -14.90
N PHE A 247 -11.51 -0.36 -14.50
CA PHE A 247 -10.85 -0.05 -13.21
C PHE A 247 -10.42 1.43 -13.14
N PHE A 248 -9.76 1.91 -14.18
CA PHE A 248 -9.29 3.29 -14.25
C PHE A 248 -10.45 4.28 -14.30
N LEU A 249 -11.52 3.95 -15.04
CA LEU A 249 -12.73 4.78 -15.10
C LEU A 249 -13.47 4.80 -13.76
N THR A 250 -13.52 3.68 -13.05
CA THR A 250 -14.12 3.60 -11.71
C THR A 250 -13.32 4.40 -10.70
N LEU A 251 -12.00 4.30 -10.77
CA LEU A 251 -11.11 5.11 -9.93
C LEU A 251 -11.31 6.61 -10.22
N GLN A 252 -11.38 7.00 -11.49
CA GLN A 252 -11.72 8.38 -11.89
C GLN A 252 -13.06 8.83 -11.35
N LYS A 253 -14.07 7.96 -11.35
CA LYS A 253 -15.42 8.27 -10.87
C LYS A 253 -15.46 8.56 -9.37
N TYR A 254 -14.76 7.76 -8.55
CA TYR A 254 -14.88 7.82 -7.09
C TYR A 254 -13.77 8.58 -6.39
N ALA A 255 -12.59 8.71 -7.02
CA ALA A 255 -11.42 9.36 -6.46
C ALA A 255 -10.85 10.48 -7.36
N LYS A 256 -11.70 11.11 -8.20
CA LYS A 256 -11.31 12.09 -9.21
C LYS A 256 -10.39 13.20 -8.69
N ASP A 257 -10.70 13.76 -7.53
CA ASP A 257 -9.98 14.85 -6.87
C ASP A 257 -8.66 14.40 -6.21
N LYS A 258 -8.41 13.10 -6.17
CA LYS A 258 -7.22 12.50 -5.56
C LYS A 258 -6.28 11.87 -6.59
N ILE A 259 -6.68 11.85 -7.88
CA ILE A 259 -5.89 11.25 -8.96
C ILE A 259 -5.06 12.32 -9.66
N ARG A 260 -3.80 11.99 -9.91
CA ARG A 260 -2.89 12.75 -10.77
C ARG A 260 -2.31 11.78 -11.80
N LEU A 261 -2.60 11.99 -13.07
CA LEU A 261 -2.14 11.13 -14.16
C LEU A 261 -1.17 11.89 -15.06
N PHE A 262 0.09 11.48 -15.08
CA PHE A 262 1.05 11.93 -16.08
C PHE A 262 1.09 10.97 -17.26
N VAL A 263 0.91 11.50 -18.46
CA VAL A 263 0.95 10.75 -19.71
C VAL A 263 2.15 11.19 -20.55
N ALA A 264 2.97 10.24 -20.97
CA ALA A 264 4.05 10.48 -21.90
C ALA A 264 3.58 10.16 -23.34
N ARG A 265 3.75 11.13 -24.24
CA ARG A 265 3.40 11.00 -25.66
C ARG A 265 4.62 11.21 -26.56
N LYS A 266 4.66 10.46 -27.66
CA LYS A 266 5.58 10.68 -28.77
C LYS A 266 4.79 10.58 -30.06
N ASN A 267 4.86 11.60 -30.92
CA ASN A 267 4.05 11.69 -32.14
C ASN A 267 2.56 11.46 -31.87
N ASP A 268 2.03 12.08 -30.80
CA ASP A 268 0.67 11.96 -30.27
C ASP A 268 0.28 10.57 -29.70
N GLU A 269 1.09 9.55 -29.87
CA GLU A 269 0.86 8.24 -29.28
C GLU A 269 1.25 8.21 -27.80
N VAL A 270 0.39 7.58 -26.99
CA VAL A 270 0.66 7.35 -25.55
C VAL A 270 1.65 6.19 -25.43
N ILE A 271 2.88 6.48 -24.95
CA ILE A 271 3.97 5.51 -24.80
C ILE A 271 4.26 5.15 -23.34
N GLY A 272 3.66 5.84 -22.40
CA GLY A 272 3.81 5.54 -20.98
C GLY A 272 2.97 6.44 -20.11
N PHE A 273 2.76 6.03 -18.87
CA PHE A 273 2.04 6.82 -17.86
C PHE A 273 2.59 6.59 -16.46
N SER A 274 2.30 7.53 -15.58
CA SER A 274 2.41 7.38 -14.12
C SER A 274 1.12 7.86 -13.49
N LEU A 275 0.45 6.97 -12.77
CA LEU A 275 -0.74 7.25 -12.00
C LEU A 275 -0.36 7.44 -10.54
N LEU A 276 -0.72 8.60 -9.99
CA LEU A 276 -0.44 8.97 -8.62
C LEU A 276 -1.76 9.19 -7.88
N LEU A 277 -1.71 8.95 -6.59
CA LEU A 277 -2.80 9.28 -5.67
C LEU A 277 -2.32 10.34 -4.70
N GLN A 278 -3.10 11.41 -4.57
CA GLN A 278 -2.80 12.55 -3.69
C GLN A 278 -3.91 12.71 -2.65
N HIS A 279 -3.54 12.86 -1.40
CA HIS A 279 -4.47 13.25 -0.35
C HIS A 279 -3.78 14.13 0.69
N LYS A 280 -4.35 15.30 0.97
CA LYS A 280 -3.74 16.31 1.85
C LYS A 280 -2.27 16.57 1.45
N GLU A 281 -1.33 16.32 2.34
CA GLU A 281 0.09 16.62 2.16
C GLU A 281 0.92 15.41 1.67
N LEU A 282 0.25 14.35 1.21
CA LEU A 282 0.87 13.09 0.81
C LEU A 282 0.58 12.77 -0.67
N LEU A 283 1.60 12.34 -1.40
CA LEU A 283 1.53 11.87 -2.77
C LEU A 283 2.11 10.46 -2.87
N ASP A 284 1.38 9.55 -3.48
CA ASP A 284 1.83 8.19 -3.76
C ASP A 284 2.03 7.98 -5.25
N VAL A 285 3.21 7.54 -5.66
CA VAL A 285 3.46 7.04 -7.00
C VAL A 285 2.90 5.62 -7.08
N TYR A 286 1.64 5.51 -7.50
CA TYR A 286 0.87 4.27 -7.40
C TYR A 286 1.22 3.29 -8.51
N MET A 287 1.15 3.70 -9.75
CA MET A 287 1.25 2.80 -10.90
C MET A 287 2.05 3.43 -12.02
N TYR A 288 2.76 2.59 -12.75
CA TYR A 288 3.51 2.96 -13.94
C TYR A 288 3.21 1.96 -15.06
N GLY A 289 2.96 2.46 -16.26
CA GLY A 289 2.83 1.67 -17.47
C GLY A 289 3.75 2.21 -18.58
N SER A 290 4.23 1.33 -19.45
CA SER A 290 5.16 1.71 -20.51
C SER A 290 5.14 0.75 -21.68
N ASP A 291 5.18 1.31 -22.87
CA ASP A 291 5.47 0.58 -24.08
C ASP A 291 6.99 0.43 -24.27
N TYR A 292 7.50 -0.75 -24.01
CA TYR A 292 8.93 -1.02 -24.17
C TYR A 292 9.37 -1.11 -25.65
N THR A 293 8.45 -1.31 -26.60
CA THR A 293 8.75 -1.34 -28.04
C THR A 293 9.04 0.06 -28.58
N ALA A 294 8.41 1.08 -27.97
CA ALA A 294 8.62 2.49 -28.31
C ALA A 294 9.95 3.07 -27.79
N GLN A 295 10.93 2.23 -27.42
CA GLN A 295 12.24 2.64 -26.91
C GLN A 295 12.20 3.52 -25.66
N THR A 296 11.16 3.40 -24.86
CA THR A 296 10.93 4.23 -23.66
C THR A 296 12.09 4.21 -22.67
N ASN A 297 12.82 3.10 -22.57
CA ASN A 297 14.02 2.97 -21.75
C ASN A 297 15.16 3.88 -22.26
N THR A 298 15.34 3.97 -23.59
CA THR A 298 16.38 4.80 -24.22
C THR A 298 16.10 6.29 -24.04
N PHE A 299 14.82 6.66 -23.99
CA PHE A 299 14.38 8.05 -23.79
C PHE A 299 14.27 8.43 -22.32
N PHE A 300 14.56 7.53 -21.37
CA PHE A 300 14.42 7.75 -19.94
C PHE A 300 13.00 8.12 -19.49
N THR A 301 11.98 7.68 -20.22
CA THR A 301 10.57 7.96 -19.94
C THR A 301 10.19 7.52 -18.52
N TYR A 302 10.67 6.33 -18.08
CA TYR A 302 10.45 5.81 -16.74
C TYR A 302 10.88 6.79 -15.64
N PHE A 303 12.10 7.33 -15.72
CA PHE A 303 12.60 8.22 -14.68
C PHE A 303 11.85 9.54 -14.64
N ASN A 304 11.47 10.05 -15.81
CA ASN A 304 10.68 11.28 -15.91
C ASN A 304 9.27 11.10 -15.34
N LEU A 305 8.59 9.98 -15.65
CA LEU A 305 7.23 9.70 -15.19
C LEU A 305 7.18 9.28 -13.72
N ALA A 306 8.08 8.38 -13.30
CA ALA A 306 8.01 7.79 -11.96
C ALA A 306 8.72 8.62 -10.87
N TYR A 307 9.57 9.60 -11.24
CA TYR A 307 10.33 10.39 -10.28
C TYR A 307 10.24 11.89 -10.55
N TYR A 308 10.70 12.37 -11.72
CA TYR A 308 10.96 13.80 -11.88
C TYR A 308 9.69 14.62 -11.97
N LYS A 309 8.69 14.16 -12.70
CA LYS A 309 7.37 14.82 -12.76
C LYS A 309 6.63 14.79 -11.43
N PRO A 310 6.54 13.63 -10.72
CA PRO A 310 5.98 13.59 -9.37
C PRO A 310 6.68 14.51 -8.37
N ILE A 311 8.03 14.58 -8.38
CA ILE A 311 8.78 15.45 -7.48
C ILE A 311 8.54 16.93 -7.82
N GLN A 312 8.53 17.31 -9.11
CA GLN A 312 8.20 18.68 -9.54
C GLN A 312 6.81 19.08 -9.05
N LEU A 313 5.79 18.26 -9.38
CA LEU A 313 4.42 18.48 -8.92
C LEU A 313 4.33 18.70 -7.42
N ALA A 314 4.95 17.80 -6.65
CA ALA A 314 4.86 17.84 -5.21
C ALA A 314 5.55 19.07 -4.59
N ILE A 315 6.63 19.54 -5.18
CA ILE A 315 7.28 20.82 -4.77
C ILE A 315 6.37 22.00 -5.10
N ASP A 316 5.84 22.05 -6.33
CA ASP A 316 4.99 23.15 -6.80
C ASP A 316 3.71 23.28 -5.96
N GLU A 317 3.12 22.14 -5.53
CA GLU A 317 1.91 22.08 -4.70
C GLU A 317 2.18 22.05 -3.19
N LYS A 318 3.44 22.16 -2.76
CA LYS A 318 3.85 22.16 -1.35
C LYS A 318 3.42 20.89 -0.60
N ILE A 319 3.41 19.76 -1.29
CA ILE A 319 3.22 18.43 -0.70
C ILE A 319 4.42 18.13 0.18
N LYS A 320 4.19 17.53 1.34
CA LYS A 320 5.27 17.28 2.31
C LYS A 320 6.00 15.95 2.10
N LYS A 321 5.32 14.96 1.54
CA LYS A 321 5.89 13.61 1.41
C LYS A 321 5.43 12.91 0.15
N ILE A 322 6.37 12.24 -0.55
CA ILE A 322 6.08 11.33 -1.66
C ILE A 322 6.49 9.92 -1.26
N TYR A 323 5.61 8.93 -1.50
CA TYR A 323 5.94 7.51 -1.43
C TYR A 323 6.19 6.92 -2.81
N PHE A 324 7.28 6.11 -2.91
CA PHE A 324 7.71 5.43 -4.14
C PHE A 324 7.58 3.91 -4.07
N ARG A 325 6.87 3.38 -3.08
CA ARG A 325 6.67 1.94 -2.85
C ARG A 325 8.00 1.19 -2.59
N TYR A 326 8.07 -0.09 -2.96
CA TYR A 326 9.22 -0.99 -2.79
C TYR A 326 9.87 -1.30 -4.16
N LEU A 327 11.00 -2.00 -4.20
CA LEU A 327 11.86 -2.30 -5.35
C LEU A 327 12.78 -1.13 -5.78
N ASN A 328 13.83 -1.48 -6.52
CA ASN A 328 14.81 -0.54 -7.06
C ASN A 328 15.45 0.39 -6.00
N GLU A 329 15.85 -0.18 -4.87
CA GLU A 329 16.45 0.52 -3.71
C GLU A 329 17.49 1.55 -4.14
N LYS A 330 18.54 1.11 -4.89
CA LYS A 330 19.63 1.99 -5.31
C LYS A 330 19.14 3.20 -6.09
N VAL A 331 18.16 3.01 -6.98
CA VAL A 331 17.59 4.09 -7.80
C VAL A 331 16.93 5.15 -6.94
N ARG A 332 16.25 4.74 -5.86
CA ARG A 332 15.56 5.62 -4.92
C ARG A 332 16.53 6.34 -3.99
N LEU A 333 17.46 5.62 -3.38
CA LEU A 333 18.49 6.19 -2.53
C LEU A 333 19.33 7.22 -3.28
N ASP A 334 19.72 6.93 -4.53
CA ASP A 334 20.46 7.86 -5.39
C ASP A 334 19.67 9.16 -5.67
N ARG A 335 18.33 9.15 -5.56
CA ARG A 335 17.43 10.29 -5.73
C ARG A 335 16.98 10.93 -4.41
N GLY A 336 17.66 10.60 -3.30
CA GLY A 336 17.43 11.21 -2.01
C GLY A 336 16.28 10.62 -1.21
N CYS A 337 15.65 9.53 -1.70
CA CYS A 337 14.62 8.84 -0.92
C CYS A 337 15.22 8.18 0.33
N ARG A 338 14.42 8.07 1.36
CA ARG A 338 14.72 7.38 2.61
C ARG A 338 13.99 6.06 2.66
N PRO A 339 14.61 5.01 3.22
CA PRO A 339 13.93 3.74 3.46
C PRO A 339 13.00 3.85 4.67
N GLU A 340 11.92 3.07 4.64
CA GLU A 340 11.00 2.84 5.75
C GLU A 340 10.77 1.34 5.88
N GLN A 341 11.14 0.76 7.01
CA GLN A 341 10.88 -0.65 7.30
C GLN A 341 9.41 -0.84 7.67
N THR A 342 8.77 -1.83 7.07
CA THR A 342 7.44 -2.25 7.49
C THR A 342 7.48 -3.61 8.19
N TYR A 343 6.46 -3.87 9.00
CA TYR A 343 6.32 -5.12 9.75
C TYR A 343 4.94 -5.73 9.53
N SER A 344 4.89 -7.06 9.51
CA SER A 344 3.65 -7.82 9.61
C SER A 344 3.45 -8.29 11.04
N PHE A 345 2.22 -8.15 11.54
CA PHE A 345 1.81 -8.63 12.85
C PHE A 345 0.75 -9.71 12.64
N ILE A 346 0.98 -10.91 13.16
CA ILE A 346 0.12 -12.07 12.95
C ILE A 346 -0.28 -12.65 14.30
N LYS A 347 -1.57 -12.95 14.47
CA LYS A 347 -2.11 -13.62 15.65
C LYS A 347 -2.86 -14.87 15.26
N CYS A 348 -2.57 -15.97 15.95
CA CYS A 348 -3.34 -17.21 15.86
C CYS A 348 -4.43 -17.21 16.93
N HIS A 349 -5.69 -17.42 16.55
CA HIS A 349 -6.84 -17.43 17.46
C HIS A 349 -7.11 -18.81 18.10
N ASN A 350 -6.25 -19.79 17.83
CA ASN A 350 -6.29 -21.08 18.52
C ASN A 350 -5.28 -21.11 19.67
N VAL A 351 -5.76 -21.15 20.90
CA VAL A 351 -4.95 -21.12 22.13
C VAL A 351 -3.96 -22.31 22.20
N LEU A 352 -4.34 -23.47 21.67
CA LEU A 352 -3.49 -24.67 21.68
C LEU A 352 -2.37 -24.61 20.63
N LEU A 353 -2.60 -23.94 19.52
CA LEU A 353 -1.62 -23.79 18.43
C LEU A 353 -0.68 -22.60 18.63
N GLN A 354 -1.10 -21.59 19.35
CA GLN A 354 -0.37 -20.34 19.54
C GLN A 354 1.07 -20.53 20.10
N PRO A 355 1.32 -21.35 21.15
CA PRO A 355 2.68 -21.55 21.66
C PRO A 355 3.62 -22.24 20.66
N SER A 356 3.10 -23.27 19.97
CA SER A 356 3.86 -24.00 18.93
C SER A 356 4.18 -23.11 17.75
N MET A 357 3.25 -22.25 17.34
CA MET A 357 3.42 -21.24 16.30
C MET A 357 4.49 -20.23 16.68
N ASN A 358 4.47 -19.73 17.91
CA ASN A 358 5.47 -18.77 18.41
C ASN A 358 6.91 -19.34 18.33
N THR A 359 7.08 -20.62 18.66
CA THR A 359 8.40 -21.27 18.66
C THR A 359 8.88 -21.57 17.23
N LEU A 360 8.00 -22.09 16.38
CA LEU A 360 8.33 -22.45 14.99
C LEU A 360 8.59 -21.21 14.12
N LEU A 361 7.84 -20.14 14.33
CA LEU A 361 8.00 -18.90 13.60
C LEU A 361 9.28 -18.15 14.03
N LYS A 362 9.62 -18.16 15.31
CA LYS A 362 10.91 -17.60 15.80
C LYS A 362 12.11 -18.32 15.20
N ASN A 363 12.10 -19.63 15.11
CA ASN A 363 13.28 -20.41 14.72
C ASN A 363 13.48 -20.55 13.20
N SER A 364 12.40 -20.64 12.41
CA SER A 364 12.47 -20.91 10.97
C SER A 364 12.56 -19.66 10.10
N LEU A 365 12.01 -18.55 10.55
CA LEU A 365 11.77 -17.36 9.73
C LEU A 365 12.77 -16.24 9.94
N TYR A 366 13.24 -16.05 11.17
CA TYR A 366 14.19 -14.97 11.45
C TYR A 366 15.50 -15.08 10.64
N SER A 367 15.96 -16.30 10.38
CA SER A 367 17.19 -16.51 9.61
C SER A 367 17.01 -16.35 8.10
N LYS A 368 15.85 -16.79 7.54
CA LYS A 368 15.59 -16.75 6.09
C LYS A 368 15.03 -15.42 5.61
N LEU A 369 14.21 -14.75 6.42
CA LEU A 369 13.63 -13.45 6.07
C LEU A 369 14.67 -12.32 6.15
N ARG A 370 15.57 -12.36 7.13
CA ARG A 370 16.66 -11.37 7.24
C ARG A 370 17.55 -11.33 6.00
N SER A 371 17.74 -12.46 5.33
CA SER A 371 18.58 -12.54 4.13
C SER A 371 17.87 -12.13 2.83
N ARG A 372 16.54 -12.17 2.77
CA ARG A 372 15.76 -12.02 1.54
C ARG A 372 15.07 -10.66 1.41
N PHE A 373 14.71 -10.01 2.53
CA PHE A 373 13.91 -8.78 2.53
C PHE A 373 14.60 -7.57 3.17
N LEU A 374 15.73 -7.77 3.89
CA LEU A 374 16.52 -6.63 4.34
C LEU A 374 17.48 -6.22 3.21
N PRO A 375 17.34 -5.01 2.68
CA PRO A 375 18.32 -4.43 1.78
C PRO A 375 19.72 -4.47 2.40
N ASP A 376 20.76 -4.52 1.57
CA ASP A 376 22.16 -4.55 2.05
C ASP A 376 22.50 -3.38 2.97
N TYR A 377 21.74 -2.30 2.90
CA TYR A 377 21.84 -1.14 3.79
C TYR A 377 21.60 -1.47 5.28
N PHE A 378 20.71 -2.42 5.59
CA PHE A 378 20.39 -2.85 6.97
C PHE A 378 21.19 -4.06 7.44
N LYS A 379 22.10 -4.58 6.61
CA LYS A 379 22.96 -5.71 6.96
C LYS A 379 24.26 -5.28 7.65
N LYS A 380 24.44 -3.97 7.88
CA LYS A 380 25.61 -3.39 8.57
C LYS A 380 25.38 -3.30 10.06
#